data_18975fb192fd51f68109ed02bc616f11
#
_entry.id   18975fb192fd51f68109ed02bc616f11
#
_cell.length_a   1.000
_cell.length_b   1.000
_cell.length_c   1.000
_cell.angle_alpha   90.00
_cell.angle_beta   90.00
_cell.angle_gamma   90.00
#
_symmetry.space_group_name_H-M   'P 1'
#
loop_
_entity.id
_entity.type
_entity.pdbx_description
1 polymer ?
#
loop_
_entity_poly.entity_id
_entity_poly.type
_entity_poly.pdbx_seq_one_letter_code
_entity_poly.pdbx_strand_id
1 'polypeptide(L)'
;MRDAASKEGALAERLARLRERLRRQAARRTTRLLGDYDRRREEIERTVQRSDAEVAERIAALEQRLRDARSIDWSKLPNDLLDDISAALLVPSASWNRPPRKPGIGARIRAAFARLLAWLKGLFGRKSVKPVPKPERTVTLAVASPGGRTIGASPLGDALARLSGPQKQELQENVAGSLRARERELEREADQKRKAAEAQRRSLEEERKEAERRTSTETENRIRSAEEKRVERELKERGFVAERGGELVVTYGLVERFARLLLDEESRKLPGDIRMSLRGGGSTGVYEKARLQQAEEVARLDLPSSLLAARMAGQRHIDEATSYVYREVTSERVHVVLAFDRSGSMSESGKLEAAKKALLALYVAIRRRYPDATIDVFAFDNTVQVLDLVELWECKAGAFTNTAEALRAAHLLLRSSRASRRELFVITDGLPEAYTGDDGRVKAGQLDVAMEHALVRARELATVTSLKSTMILLKSEHPEYEPAARSIARTMGGELVVTDPVRLGVELLVRWAHGAEVERKVASPPLAPPAPAAAPAGARKRRRADRRMGG
;
A
#
# COMPACT_ATOMS: atom_id res chain seq x y z
N MET A 1 -26.62 -1.63 -12.91
CA MET A 1 -26.09 -1.10 -11.65
C MET A 1 -26.28 -2.04 -10.44
N ARG A 2 -27.45 -2.61 -10.17
CA ARG A 2 -27.66 -3.54 -9.02
C ARG A 2 -26.78 -4.80 -9.11
N ASP A 3 -26.58 -5.35 -10.29
CA ASP A 3 -25.78 -6.57 -10.52
C ASP A 3 -24.27 -6.35 -10.33
N ALA A 4 -23.76 -5.16 -10.68
CA ALA A 4 -22.36 -4.78 -10.47
C ALA A 4 -22.05 -4.55 -8.99
N ALA A 5 -22.92 -3.86 -8.27
CA ALA A 5 -22.81 -3.66 -6.82
C ALA A 5 -22.89 -5.01 -6.06
N SER A 6 -23.71 -5.95 -6.53
CA SER A 6 -23.81 -7.31 -6.00
C SER A 6 -22.50 -8.10 -6.20
N LYS A 7 -21.87 -7.99 -7.38
CA LYS A 7 -20.59 -8.67 -7.69
C LYS A 7 -19.40 -8.06 -6.96
N GLU A 8 -19.39 -6.75 -6.75
CA GLU A 8 -18.37 -6.06 -5.95
C GLU A 8 -18.48 -6.43 -4.47
N GLY A 9 -19.71 -6.50 -3.95
CA GLY A 9 -19.97 -6.99 -2.59
C GLY A 9 -19.50 -8.44 -2.40
N ALA A 10 -19.73 -9.30 -3.38
CA ALA A 10 -19.27 -10.69 -3.34
C ALA A 10 -17.74 -10.82 -3.37
N LEU A 11 -17.03 -9.97 -4.12
CA LEU A 11 -15.56 -9.96 -4.12
C LEU A 11 -15.03 -9.48 -2.76
N ALA A 12 -15.57 -8.39 -2.22
CA ALA A 12 -15.19 -7.87 -0.92
C ALA A 12 -15.38 -8.93 0.19
N GLU A 13 -16.50 -9.65 0.16
CA GLU A 13 -16.76 -10.74 1.10
C GLU A 13 -15.76 -11.91 0.96
N ARG A 14 -15.42 -12.29 -0.28
CA ARG A 14 -14.41 -13.33 -0.55
C ARG A 14 -13.02 -12.92 -0.06
N LEU A 15 -12.63 -11.65 -0.23
CA LEU A 15 -11.38 -11.11 0.28
C LEU A 15 -11.37 -11.08 1.82
N ALA A 16 -12.49 -10.68 2.44
CA ALA A 16 -12.63 -10.69 3.90
C ALA A 16 -12.49 -12.11 4.47
N ARG A 17 -13.13 -13.12 3.86
CA ARG A 17 -12.98 -14.53 4.25
C ARG A 17 -11.54 -15.05 4.07
N LEU A 18 -10.85 -14.63 3.00
CA LEU A 18 -9.45 -14.98 2.77
C LEU A 18 -8.53 -14.37 3.85
N ARG A 19 -8.71 -13.08 4.16
CA ARG A 19 -7.98 -12.39 5.25
C ARG A 19 -8.16 -13.11 6.59
N GLU A 20 -9.40 -13.42 6.93
CA GLU A 20 -9.72 -14.11 8.18
C GLU A 20 -9.08 -15.49 8.26
N ARG A 21 -9.13 -16.26 7.18
CA ARG A 21 -8.47 -17.58 7.11
C ARG A 21 -6.95 -17.48 7.30
N LEU A 22 -6.29 -16.53 6.63
CA LEU A 22 -4.86 -16.34 6.74
C LEU A 22 -4.46 -15.84 8.13
N ARG A 23 -5.24 -14.94 8.74
CA ARG A 23 -5.04 -14.48 10.13
C ARG A 23 -5.15 -15.64 11.12
N ARG A 24 -6.17 -16.50 10.99
CA ARG A 24 -6.32 -17.69 11.85
C ARG A 24 -5.15 -18.67 11.71
N GLN A 25 -4.66 -18.89 10.50
CA GLN A 25 -3.48 -19.73 10.27
C GLN A 25 -2.22 -19.12 10.90
N ALA A 26 -2.03 -17.82 10.75
CA ALA A 26 -0.92 -17.10 11.36
C ALA A 26 -0.99 -17.13 12.89
N ALA A 27 -2.16 -16.87 13.48
CA ALA A 27 -2.37 -16.94 14.93
C ALA A 27 -1.99 -18.32 15.50
N ARG A 28 -2.39 -19.41 14.84
CA ARG A 28 -2.00 -20.78 15.26
C ARG A 28 -0.48 -20.99 15.20
N ARG A 29 0.19 -20.46 14.17
CA ARG A 29 1.66 -20.55 14.04
C ARG A 29 2.35 -19.75 15.13
N THR A 30 1.90 -18.53 15.36
CA THR A 30 2.43 -17.65 16.41
C THR A 30 2.26 -18.28 17.79
N THR A 31 1.08 -18.83 18.11
CA THR A 31 0.84 -19.52 19.39
C THR A 31 1.80 -20.68 19.62
N ARG A 32 2.12 -21.47 18.58
CA ARG A 32 3.11 -22.56 18.69
C ARG A 32 4.53 -22.04 18.97
N LEU A 33 4.96 -21.02 18.23
CA LEU A 33 6.27 -20.38 18.40
C LEU A 33 6.41 -19.79 19.81
N LEU A 34 5.41 -19.06 20.28
CA LEU A 34 5.43 -18.45 21.61
C LEU A 34 5.43 -19.50 22.71
N GLY A 35 4.73 -20.60 22.55
CA GLY A 35 4.77 -21.73 23.50
C GLY A 35 6.16 -22.36 23.65
N ASP A 36 7.03 -22.30 22.65
CA ASP A 36 8.41 -22.72 22.76
C ASP A 36 9.24 -21.76 23.61
N TYR A 37 9.01 -20.46 23.49
CA TYR A 37 9.66 -19.44 24.32
C TYR A 37 9.22 -19.55 25.78
N ASP A 38 7.92 -19.76 26.03
CA ASP A 38 7.38 -19.93 27.36
C ASP A 38 7.99 -21.19 28.06
N ARG A 39 8.13 -22.29 27.33
CA ARG A 39 8.79 -23.51 27.85
C ARG A 39 10.27 -23.26 28.21
N ARG A 40 11.03 -22.59 27.37
CA ARG A 40 12.44 -22.22 27.65
C ARG A 40 12.55 -21.31 28.86
N ARG A 41 11.64 -20.36 29.01
CA ARG A 41 11.58 -19.48 30.18
C ARG A 41 11.35 -20.26 31.47
N GLU A 42 10.37 -21.18 31.49
CA GLU A 42 10.10 -22.04 32.63
C GLU A 42 11.32 -22.92 32.97
N GLU A 43 12.04 -23.43 31.98
CA GLU A 43 13.24 -24.21 32.19
C GLU A 43 14.35 -23.41 32.87
N ILE A 44 14.59 -22.19 32.46
CA ILE A 44 15.52 -21.25 33.11
C ILE A 44 15.09 -21.03 34.57
N GLU A 45 13.81 -20.78 34.83
CA GLU A 45 13.28 -20.57 36.17
C GLU A 45 13.48 -21.79 37.08
N ARG A 46 13.15 -22.96 36.58
CA ARG A 46 13.37 -24.23 37.32
C ARG A 46 14.87 -24.45 37.62
N THR A 47 15.75 -24.12 36.69
CA THR A 47 17.20 -24.24 36.88
C THR A 47 17.72 -23.32 37.97
N VAL A 48 17.23 -22.05 37.99
CA VAL A 48 17.57 -21.08 39.06
C VAL A 48 17.06 -21.55 40.40
N GLN A 49 15.80 -21.98 40.50
CA GLN A 49 15.21 -22.47 41.76
C GLN A 49 15.98 -23.66 42.34
N ARG A 50 16.37 -24.62 41.50
CA ARG A 50 17.21 -25.76 41.93
C ARG A 50 18.58 -25.31 42.44
N SER A 51 19.24 -24.39 41.71
CA SER A 51 20.53 -23.86 42.12
C SER A 51 20.46 -23.09 43.43
N ASP A 52 19.40 -22.27 43.62
CA ASP A 52 19.19 -21.51 44.85
C ASP A 52 18.92 -22.46 46.04
N ALA A 53 18.14 -23.52 45.86
CA ALA A 53 17.90 -24.52 46.88
C ALA A 53 19.20 -25.27 47.29
N GLU A 54 20.02 -25.66 46.30
CA GLU A 54 21.31 -26.29 46.56
C GLU A 54 22.27 -25.37 47.33
N VAL A 55 22.32 -24.09 46.99
CA VAL A 55 23.16 -23.11 47.69
C VAL A 55 22.64 -22.87 49.10
N ALA A 56 21.33 -22.73 49.27
CA ALA A 56 20.73 -22.58 50.61
C ALA A 56 21.03 -23.76 51.54
N GLU A 57 20.95 -24.97 51.01
CA GLU A 57 21.32 -26.18 51.77
C GLU A 57 22.80 -26.19 52.20
N ARG A 58 23.69 -25.81 51.27
CA ARG A 58 25.13 -25.69 51.56
C ARG A 58 25.43 -24.59 52.56
N ILE A 59 24.76 -23.43 52.49
CA ILE A 59 24.94 -22.36 53.48
C ILE A 59 24.44 -22.84 54.85
N ALA A 60 23.26 -23.46 54.93
CA ALA A 60 22.76 -24.02 56.19
C ALA A 60 23.72 -25.03 56.83
N ALA A 61 24.36 -25.89 56.02
CA ALA A 61 25.39 -26.80 56.48
C ALA A 61 26.63 -26.08 57.00
N LEU A 62 27.07 -25.01 56.32
CA LEU A 62 28.19 -24.17 56.78
C LEU A 62 27.85 -23.42 58.07
N GLU A 63 26.67 -22.87 58.22
CA GLU A 63 26.18 -22.23 59.44
C GLU A 63 26.15 -23.19 60.62
N GLN A 64 25.72 -24.45 60.38
CA GLN A 64 25.78 -25.47 61.42
C GLN A 64 27.22 -25.77 61.82
N ARG A 65 28.13 -25.97 60.88
CA ARG A 65 29.57 -26.14 61.17
C ARG A 65 30.18 -24.92 61.87
N LEU A 66 29.71 -23.69 61.57
CA LEU A 66 30.15 -22.47 62.26
C LEU A 66 29.70 -22.47 63.73
N ARG A 67 28.45 -22.97 64.03
CA ARG A 67 27.96 -23.13 65.39
C ARG A 67 28.81 -24.18 66.15
N ASP A 68 29.07 -25.31 65.51
CA ASP A 68 29.87 -26.38 66.06
C ASP A 68 31.31 -25.92 66.32
N ALA A 69 31.90 -25.13 65.43
CA ALA A 69 33.25 -24.55 65.60
C ALA A 69 33.34 -23.58 66.79
N ARG A 70 32.25 -22.88 67.17
CA ARG A 70 32.20 -21.97 68.34
C ARG A 70 32.13 -22.72 69.67
N SER A 71 31.60 -23.97 69.69
CA SER A 71 31.39 -24.79 70.85
C SER A 71 32.29 -26.03 70.86
N ILE A 72 33.50 -25.96 70.28
CA ILE A 72 34.42 -27.09 70.11
C ILE A 72 34.76 -27.74 71.47
N ASP A 73 34.40 -29.00 71.62
CA ASP A 73 34.96 -29.89 72.62
C ASP A 73 36.23 -30.54 72.02
N TRP A 74 37.38 -29.97 72.39
CA TRP A 74 38.68 -30.41 71.92
C TRP A 74 39.02 -31.90 72.22
N SER A 75 38.21 -32.59 73.07
CA SER A 75 38.37 -34.00 73.35
C SER A 75 37.60 -34.92 72.42
N LYS A 76 36.63 -34.39 71.64
CA LYS A 76 35.74 -35.09 70.72
C LYS A 76 35.50 -34.30 69.47
N LEU A 77 36.52 -34.21 68.61
CA LEU A 77 36.40 -33.46 67.34
C LEU A 77 35.67 -34.30 66.27
N PRO A 78 34.60 -33.81 65.68
CA PRO A 78 33.99 -34.45 64.51
C PRO A 78 34.95 -34.46 63.32
N ASN A 79 34.94 -35.55 62.51
CA ASN A 79 35.84 -35.71 61.37
C ASN A 79 35.71 -34.58 60.34
N ASP A 80 34.51 -34.03 60.14
CA ASP A 80 34.23 -32.93 59.20
C ASP A 80 34.92 -31.63 59.66
N LEU A 81 35.00 -31.40 60.96
CA LEU A 81 35.70 -30.23 61.52
C LEU A 81 37.22 -30.37 61.43
N LEU A 82 37.74 -31.59 61.49
CA LEU A 82 39.15 -31.92 61.29
C LEU A 82 39.65 -31.52 59.89
N ASP A 83 38.80 -31.70 58.86
CA ASP A 83 39.12 -31.30 57.50
C ASP A 83 39.16 -29.76 57.36
N ASP A 84 38.23 -29.05 57.98
CA ASP A 84 38.21 -27.60 58.01
C ASP A 84 39.42 -26.99 58.81
N ILE A 85 39.76 -27.59 59.92
CA ILE A 85 40.95 -27.24 60.72
C ILE A 85 42.23 -27.52 59.91
N SER A 86 42.30 -28.67 59.23
CA SER A 86 43.44 -29.01 58.40
C SER A 86 43.61 -28.02 57.24
N ALA A 87 42.51 -27.58 56.62
CA ALA A 87 42.50 -26.58 55.57
C ALA A 87 42.92 -25.20 56.08
N ALA A 88 42.48 -24.82 57.30
CA ALA A 88 42.86 -23.55 57.91
C ALA A 88 44.35 -23.51 58.35
N LEU A 89 44.92 -24.63 58.75
CA LEU A 89 46.35 -24.74 59.11
C LEU A 89 47.28 -24.78 57.87
N LEU A 90 46.79 -25.18 56.74
CA LEU A 90 47.53 -25.25 55.47
C LEU A 90 47.65 -23.90 54.72
N VAL A 91 46.98 -22.87 55.18
CA VAL A 91 47.11 -21.53 54.61
C VAL A 91 48.36 -20.85 55.18
N PRO A 92 49.46 -20.62 54.42
CA PRO A 92 50.63 -19.96 54.92
C PRO A 92 50.32 -18.50 55.27
N SER A 93 50.53 -18.11 56.49
CA SER A 93 50.37 -16.71 56.99
C SER A 93 51.21 -15.64 56.25
N ALA A 94 52.04 -16.05 55.30
CA ALA A 94 53.00 -15.18 54.58
C ALA A 94 52.48 -14.65 53.23
N SER A 95 51.23 -14.92 52.78
CA SER A 95 50.77 -14.52 51.46
C SER A 95 49.90 -13.25 51.43
N TRP A 96 49.62 -12.59 52.54
CA TRP A 96 48.67 -11.48 52.65
C TRP A 96 49.18 -10.11 52.14
N ASN A 97 50.45 -9.98 51.78
CA ASN A 97 51.03 -8.67 51.41
C ASN A 97 51.61 -8.58 49.98
N ARG A 98 51.22 -9.47 49.03
CA ARG A 98 51.58 -9.24 47.61
C ARG A 98 50.33 -9.02 46.76
N PRO A 99 50.23 -7.84 46.12
CA PRO A 99 49.16 -7.63 45.16
C PRO A 99 49.28 -8.65 44.00
N PRO A 100 48.19 -9.18 43.46
CA PRO A 100 48.23 -10.17 42.38
C PRO A 100 48.93 -9.52 41.16
N ARG A 101 50.04 -10.12 40.73
CA ARG A 101 50.68 -9.76 39.46
C ARG A 101 49.72 -9.98 38.34
N LYS A 102 49.36 -8.91 37.60
CA LYS A 102 48.53 -9.00 36.40
C LYS A 102 49.17 -10.03 35.44
N PRO A 103 48.43 -11.04 34.97
CA PRO A 103 48.97 -12.01 34.04
C PRO A 103 49.43 -11.30 32.76
N GLY A 104 50.65 -11.54 32.33
CA GLY A 104 51.23 -10.96 31.12
C GLY A 104 50.41 -11.36 29.89
N ILE A 105 50.51 -10.54 28.82
CA ILE A 105 49.77 -10.64 27.58
C ILE A 105 49.79 -12.10 27.01
N GLY A 106 50.93 -12.80 27.12
CA GLY A 106 51.04 -14.21 26.68
C GLY A 106 50.21 -15.20 27.49
N ALA A 107 49.91 -14.92 28.78
CA ALA A 107 49.02 -15.77 29.59
C ALA A 107 47.53 -15.54 29.23
N ARG A 108 47.18 -14.28 28.87
CA ARG A 108 45.83 -13.93 28.41
C ARG A 108 45.52 -14.55 27.05
N ILE A 109 46.50 -14.56 26.14
CA ILE A 109 46.35 -15.19 24.79
C ILE A 109 46.19 -16.69 24.94
N ARG A 110 47.00 -17.37 25.79
CA ARG A 110 46.86 -18.82 26.05
C ARG A 110 45.53 -19.16 26.68
N ALA A 111 45.02 -18.35 27.61
CA ALA A 111 43.71 -18.58 28.22
C ALA A 111 42.55 -18.35 27.21
N ALA A 112 42.66 -17.39 26.30
CA ALA A 112 41.71 -17.18 25.22
C ALA A 112 41.70 -18.35 24.20
N PHE A 113 42.90 -18.84 23.86
CA PHE A 113 43.04 -19.98 22.95
C PHE A 113 42.54 -21.29 23.57
N ALA A 114 42.78 -21.50 24.88
CA ALA A 114 42.24 -22.67 25.61
C ALA A 114 40.72 -22.64 25.69
N ARG A 115 40.08 -21.45 25.84
CA ARG A 115 38.62 -21.31 25.79
C ARG A 115 38.06 -21.58 24.39
N LEU A 116 38.71 -21.10 23.34
CA LEU A 116 38.34 -21.38 21.95
C LEU A 116 38.44 -22.88 21.62
N LEU A 117 39.51 -23.54 22.05
CA LEU A 117 39.70 -24.98 21.89
C LEU A 117 38.68 -25.84 22.70
N ALA A 118 38.34 -25.38 23.91
CA ALA A 118 37.29 -26.01 24.72
C ALA A 118 35.91 -25.88 24.07
N TRP A 119 35.62 -24.72 23.49
CA TRP A 119 34.39 -24.45 22.74
C TRP A 119 34.31 -25.31 21.46
N LEU A 120 35.41 -25.40 20.71
CA LEU A 120 35.50 -26.26 19.52
C LEU A 120 35.39 -27.74 19.86
N LYS A 121 35.96 -28.21 20.99
CA LYS A 121 35.79 -29.58 21.49
C LYS A 121 34.37 -29.89 21.94
N GLY A 122 33.61 -28.90 22.44
CA GLY A 122 32.20 -29.03 22.77
C GLY A 122 31.29 -29.23 21.56
N LEU A 123 31.71 -28.78 20.38
CA LEU A 123 30.97 -28.94 19.12
C LEU A 123 31.15 -30.29 18.44
N PHE A 124 32.23 -31.06 18.76
CA PHE A 124 32.61 -32.26 18.00
C PHE A 124 32.84 -33.55 18.79
N GLY A 125 32.33 -33.72 20.03
CA GLY A 125 32.63 -35.01 20.66
C GLY A 125 31.97 -35.36 21.98
N ARG A 126 30.88 -36.06 21.93
CA ARG A 126 30.47 -36.93 23.04
C ARG A 126 31.37 -38.15 23.07
N LYS A 127 32.28 -38.24 24.05
CA LYS A 127 32.83 -39.52 24.54
C LYS A 127 32.92 -39.45 26.05
N SER A 128 32.26 -40.45 26.66
CA SER A 128 32.22 -40.70 28.08
C SER A 128 33.64 -40.84 28.66
N VAL A 129 33.98 -40.02 29.64
CA VAL A 129 35.20 -40.17 30.42
C VAL A 129 34.85 -40.99 31.65
N LYS A 130 35.48 -42.15 31.78
CA LYS A 130 35.43 -43.01 33.00
C LYS A 130 36.01 -42.19 34.17
N PRO A 131 35.44 -42.34 35.39
CA PRO A 131 35.98 -41.66 36.57
C PRO A 131 37.36 -42.21 36.92
N VAL A 132 38.31 -41.29 37.03
CA VAL A 132 39.66 -41.59 37.56
C VAL A 132 39.54 -41.75 39.06
N PRO A 133 40.13 -42.83 39.67
CA PRO A 133 40.11 -43.02 41.10
C PRO A 133 40.89 -41.88 41.79
N LYS A 134 40.31 -41.34 42.84
CA LYS A 134 40.98 -40.30 43.66
C LYS A 134 42.21 -40.91 44.34
N PRO A 135 43.37 -40.26 44.25
CA PRO A 135 44.53 -40.70 45.08
C PRO A 135 44.23 -40.36 46.54
N GLU A 136 44.39 -41.39 47.41
CA GLU A 136 44.44 -41.20 48.86
C GLU A 136 45.60 -40.25 49.17
N ARG A 137 45.31 -39.03 49.53
CA ARG A 137 46.31 -38.10 50.01
C ARG A 137 46.48 -38.27 51.50
N THR A 138 47.56 -38.90 51.88
CA THR A 138 48.09 -38.82 53.25
C THR A 138 48.68 -37.44 53.46
N VAL A 139 47.97 -36.60 54.21
CA VAL A 139 48.46 -35.28 54.56
C VAL A 139 49.35 -35.39 55.80
N THR A 140 50.63 -35.17 55.58
CA THR A 140 51.58 -35.09 56.67
C THR A 140 51.69 -33.61 57.09
N LEU A 141 51.13 -33.28 58.23
CA LEU A 141 51.23 -31.93 58.79
C LEU A 141 52.55 -31.79 59.55
N ALA A 142 53.41 -30.88 59.04
CA ALA A 142 54.60 -30.45 59.78
C ALA A 142 54.27 -29.16 60.56
N VAL A 143 54.09 -29.25 61.86
CA VAL A 143 53.98 -28.08 62.75
C VAL A 143 55.41 -27.58 63.05
N ALA A 144 55.75 -26.39 62.51
CA ALA A 144 57.02 -25.73 62.81
C ALA A 144 56.93 -25.02 64.16
N SER A 145 57.66 -25.50 65.15
CA SER A 145 57.89 -24.77 66.41
C SER A 145 58.97 -23.66 66.21
N PRO A 146 58.90 -22.51 66.92
CA PRO A 146 59.93 -21.50 66.87
C PRO A 146 61.20 -22.07 67.59
N GLY A 147 62.03 -22.77 66.84
CA GLY A 147 63.20 -23.47 67.34
C GLY A 147 63.72 -24.62 66.47
N GLY A 148 63.14 -24.80 65.24
CA GLY A 148 63.75 -25.59 64.17
C GLY A 148 63.78 -27.09 64.32
N ARG A 149 63.01 -27.71 65.21
CA ARG A 149 62.87 -29.16 65.30
C ARG A 149 61.53 -29.64 64.69
N THR A 150 61.59 -30.37 63.59
CA THR A 150 60.44 -31.12 63.01
C THR A 150 59.97 -32.16 64.01
N ILE A 151 58.79 -31.99 64.58
CA ILE A 151 58.12 -32.95 65.41
C ILE A 151 57.48 -33.98 64.46
N GLY A 152 57.81 -35.29 64.61
CA GLY A 152 57.26 -36.37 63.83
C GLY A 152 55.72 -36.39 63.90
N ALA A 153 55.07 -36.97 62.85
CA ALA A 153 53.64 -37.05 62.66
C ALA A 153 52.90 -37.60 63.88
N SER A 154 52.41 -36.77 64.76
CA SER A 154 51.39 -37.10 65.75
C SER A 154 50.00 -37.11 65.11
N PRO A 155 49.11 -38.02 65.55
CA PRO A 155 47.71 -37.87 65.17
C PRO A 155 47.24 -36.44 65.47
N LEU A 156 46.51 -35.87 64.56
CA LEU A 156 46.08 -34.46 64.62
C LEU A 156 45.37 -34.11 65.95
N GLY A 157 44.63 -35.05 66.50
CA GLY A 157 43.97 -34.98 67.82
C GLY A 157 44.94 -34.73 68.99
N ASP A 158 46.09 -35.46 69.05
CA ASP A 158 47.11 -35.30 70.09
C ASP A 158 47.83 -33.92 69.94
N ALA A 159 48.07 -33.50 68.73
CA ALA A 159 48.67 -32.21 68.48
C ALA A 159 47.74 -31.06 68.93
N LEU A 160 46.42 -31.13 68.65
CA LEU A 160 45.42 -30.16 69.07
C LEU A 160 45.16 -30.15 70.56
N ALA A 161 45.23 -31.30 71.23
CA ALA A 161 45.11 -31.37 72.71
C ALA A 161 46.24 -30.64 73.45
N ARG A 162 47.43 -30.53 72.86
CA ARG A 162 48.62 -29.86 73.39
C ARG A 162 48.68 -28.34 73.17
N LEU A 163 47.72 -27.77 72.40
CA LEU A 163 47.64 -26.30 72.19
C LEU A 163 47.27 -25.59 73.49
N SER A 164 47.91 -24.46 73.74
CA SER A 164 47.55 -23.55 74.85
C SER A 164 46.18 -22.87 74.60
N GLY A 165 45.52 -22.39 75.66
CA GLY A 165 44.24 -21.70 75.58
C GLY A 165 44.19 -20.62 74.49
N PRO A 166 45.14 -19.69 74.42
CA PRO A 166 45.18 -18.67 73.37
C PRO A 166 45.30 -19.22 71.96
N GLN A 167 46.12 -20.30 71.78
CA GLN A 167 46.28 -20.94 70.46
C GLN A 167 45.02 -21.65 70.00
N LYS A 168 44.26 -22.26 70.93
CA LYS A 168 42.94 -22.85 70.64
C LYS A 168 41.95 -21.79 70.18
N GLN A 169 41.96 -20.61 70.84
CA GLN A 169 41.09 -19.53 70.50
C GLN A 169 41.43 -18.94 69.11
N GLU A 170 42.71 -18.71 68.82
CA GLU A 170 43.19 -18.26 67.52
C GLU A 170 42.81 -19.24 66.40
N LEU A 171 42.95 -20.55 66.64
CA LEU A 171 42.53 -21.58 65.67
C LEU A 171 41.03 -21.59 65.45
N GLN A 172 40.21 -21.39 66.50
CA GLN A 172 38.75 -21.26 66.40
C GLN A 172 38.37 -20.06 65.54
N GLU A 173 39.01 -18.91 65.75
CA GLU A 173 38.77 -17.69 64.97
C GLU A 173 39.15 -17.87 63.47
N ASN A 174 40.29 -18.58 63.22
CA ASN A 174 40.73 -18.87 61.85
C ASN A 174 39.78 -19.83 61.14
N VAL A 175 39.27 -20.90 61.80
CA VAL A 175 38.25 -21.80 61.24
C VAL A 175 36.97 -21.05 60.99
N ALA A 176 36.49 -20.26 61.94
CA ALA A 176 35.30 -19.45 61.75
C ALA A 176 35.45 -18.42 60.60
N GLY A 177 36.65 -17.85 60.47
CA GLY A 177 37.00 -16.95 59.36
C GLY A 177 36.96 -17.64 57.99
N SER A 178 37.51 -18.88 57.90
CA SER A 178 37.51 -19.65 56.66
C SER A 178 36.10 -20.12 56.26
N LEU A 179 35.26 -20.54 57.20
CA LEU A 179 33.88 -20.90 56.95
C LEU A 179 33.04 -19.71 56.45
N ARG A 180 33.17 -18.54 57.07
CA ARG A 180 32.52 -17.31 56.60
C ARG A 180 33.03 -16.85 55.23
N ALA A 181 34.31 -17.05 54.92
CA ALA A 181 34.84 -16.80 53.60
C ALA A 181 34.19 -17.71 52.54
N ARG A 182 33.98 -18.98 52.86
CA ARG A 182 33.33 -19.96 52.01
C ARG A 182 31.83 -19.67 51.80
N GLU A 183 31.14 -19.25 52.83
CA GLU A 183 29.76 -18.75 52.77
C GLU A 183 29.63 -17.61 51.78
N ARG A 184 30.46 -16.55 51.91
CA ARG A 184 30.48 -15.41 51.00
C ARG A 184 30.83 -15.81 49.55
N GLU A 185 31.65 -16.83 49.37
CA GLU A 185 31.97 -17.37 48.03
C GLU A 185 30.76 -18.02 47.40
N LEU A 186 30.02 -18.83 48.14
CA LEU A 186 28.76 -19.47 47.67
C LEU A 186 27.68 -18.44 47.37
N GLU A 187 27.53 -17.42 48.21
CA GLU A 187 26.60 -16.30 47.92
C GLU A 187 26.97 -15.56 46.61
N ARG A 188 28.26 -15.30 46.39
CA ARG A 188 28.74 -14.68 45.16
C ARG A 188 28.48 -15.56 43.91
N GLU A 189 28.72 -16.86 44.06
CA GLU A 189 28.42 -17.80 42.98
C GLU A 189 26.93 -17.85 42.66
N ALA A 190 26.05 -17.83 43.68
CA ALA A 190 24.61 -17.75 43.52
C ALA A 190 24.18 -16.47 42.82
N ASP A 191 24.68 -15.33 43.26
CA ASP A 191 24.40 -14.04 42.63
C ASP A 191 24.85 -13.97 41.15
N GLN A 192 26.03 -14.54 40.85
CA GLN A 192 26.50 -14.61 39.47
C GLN A 192 25.58 -15.48 38.59
N LYS A 193 25.12 -16.65 39.12
CA LYS A 193 24.16 -17.50 38.41
C LYS A 193 22.83 -16.84 38.19
N ARG A 194 22.30 -16.11 39.21
CA ARG A 194 21.05 -15.33 39.09
C ARG A 194 21.18 -14.25 38.02
N LYS A 195 22.26 -13.46 38.04
CA LYS A 195 22.52 -12.43 37.02
C LYS A 195 22.65 -13.02 35.61
N ALA A 196 23.30 -14.17 35.47
CA ALA A 196 23.40 -14.86 34.18
C ALA A 196 22.02 -15.34 33.68
N ALA A 197 21.18 -15.88 34.58
CA ALA A 197 19.83 -16.30 34.23
C ALA A 197 18.91 -15.11 33.87
N GLU A 198 19.04 -13.97 34.58
CA GLU A 198 18.33 -12.74 34.21
C GLU A 198 18.74 -12.23 32.83
N ALA A 199 20.04 -12.25 32.51
CA ALA A 199 20.51 -11.88 31.17
C ALA A 199 19.95 -12.81 30.09
N GLN A 200 19.91 -14.12 30.35
CA GLN A 200 19.30 -15.07 29.42
C GLN A 200 17.79 -14.84 29.25
N ARG A 201 17.07 -14.52 30.33
CA ARG A 201 15.64 -14.17 30.26
C ARG A 201 15.40 -12.93 29.42
N ARG A 202 16.21 -11.86 29.59
CA ARG A 202 16.10 -10.64 28.79
C ARG A 202 16.34 -10.90 27.30
N SER A 203 17.40 -11.67 26.98
CA SER A 203 17.69 -12.08 25.61
C SER A 203 16.54 -12.89 25.00
N LEU A 204 15.97 -13.82 25.74
CA LEU A 204 14.84 -14.64 25.30
C LEU A 204 13.57 -13.79 25.06
N GLU A 205 13.35 -12.77 25.90
CA GLU A 205 12.23 -11.83 25.73
C GLU A 205 12.38 -10.94 24.48
N GLU A 206 13.60 -10.50 24.19
CA GLU A 206 13.92 -9.76 22.97
C GLU A 206 13.72 -10.63 21.73
N GLU A 207 14.22 -11.85 21.73
CA GLU A 207 14.01 -12.83 20.66
C GLU A 207 12.52 -13.10 20.43
N ARG A 208 11.74 -13.26 21.51
CA ARG A 208 10.29 -13.43 21.44
C ARG A 208 9.61 -12.25 20.75
N LYS A 209 9.91 -11.02 21.18
CA LYS A 209 9.35 -9.79 20.58
C LYS A 209 9.71 -9.65 19.10
N GLU A 210 10.94 -9.99 18.75
CA GLU A 210 11.37 -9.98 17.35
C GLU A 210 10.67 -11.05 16.52
N ALA A 211 10.48 -12.25 17.05
CA ALA A 211 9.72 -13.31 16.39
C ALA A 211 8.26 -12.95 16.19
N GLU A 212 7.62 -12.29 17.16
CA GLU A 212 6.25 -11.75 17.03
C GLU A 212 6.16 -10.71 15.91
N ARG A 213 7.10 -9.75 15.87
CA ARG A 213 7.15 -8.74 14.80
C ARG A 213 7.34 -9.37 13.42
N ARG A 214 8.29 -10.28 13.28
CA ARG A 214 8.56 -10.99 12.02
C ARG A 214 7.34 -11.78 11.54
N THR A 215 6.66 -12.50 12.42
CA THR A 215 5.45 -13.26 12.06
C THR A 215 4.28 -12.37 11.68
N SER A 216 4.12 -11.21 12.33
CA SER A 216 3.12 -10.20 11.97
C SER A 216 3.36 -9.65 10.56
N THR A 217 4.59 -9.16 10.30
CA THR A 217 4.97 -8.60 8.99
C THR A 217 4.86 -9.65 7.87
N GLU A 218 5.30 -10.89 8.11
CA GLU A 218 5.17 -11.99 7.14
C GLU A 218 3.70 -12.29 6.85
N THR A 219 2.85 -12.23 7.86
CA THR A 219 1.41 -12.46 7.72
C THR A 219 0.75 -11.38 6.88
N GLU A 220 1.06 -10.11 7.15
CA GLU A 220 0.55 -8.98 6.37
C GLU A 220 0.98 -9.05 4.91
N ASN A 221 2.25 -9.36 4.66
CA ASN A 221 2.77 -9.53 3.30
C ASN A 221 2.09 -10.70 2.56
N ARG A 222 1.83 -11.82 3.24
CA ARG A 222 1.09 -12.95 2.67
C ARG A 222 -0.36 -12.60 2.35
N ILE A 223 -1.03 -11.87 3.25
CA ILE A 223 -2.41 -11.39 3.01
C ILE A 223 -2.41 -10.50 1.78
N ARG A 224 -1.54 -9.49 1.73
CA ARG A 224 -1.44 -8.57 0.60
C ARG A 224 -1.19 -9.29 -0.72
N SER A 225 -0.20 -10.17 -0.78
CA SER A 225 0.11 -10.94 -2.00
C SER A 225 -1.04 -11.86 -2.42
N ALA A 226 -1.76 -12.47 -1.47
CA ALA A 226 -2.91 -13.32 -1.80
C ALA A 226 -4.10 -12.50 -2.31
N GLU A 227 -4.30 -11.30 -1.79
CA GLU A 227 -5.32 -10.36 -2.25
C GLU A 227 -5.00 -9.83 -3.65
N GLU A 228 -3.77 -9.41 -3.89
CA GLU A 228 -3.29 -8.96 -5.20
C GLU A 228 -3.52 -10.04 -6.26
N LYS A 229 -3.10 -11.28 -6.01
CA LYS A 229 -3.33 -12.41 -6.92
C LYS A 229 -4.82 -12.72 -7.14
N ARG A 230 -5.65 -12.49 -6.12
CA ARG A 230 -7.09 -12.70 -6.25
C ARG A 230 -7.75 -11.62 -7.08
N VAL A 231 -7.40 -10.35 -6.81
CA VAL A 231 -7.88 -9.20 -7.59
C VAL A 231 -7.42 -9.31 -9.04
N GLU A 232 -6.17 -9.65 -9.27
CA GLU A 232 -5.62 -9.87 -10.61
C GLU A 232 -6.42 -10.95 -11.37
N ARG A 233 -6.71 -12.08 -10.73
CA ARG A 233 -7.51 -13.14 -11.35
C ARG A 233 -8.91 -12.66 -11.69
N GLU A 234 -9.57 -11.96 -10.78
CA GLU A 234 -10.91 -11.40 -11.02
C GLU A 234 -10.91 -10.37 -12.15
N LEU A 235 -9.87 -9.53 -12.23
CA LEU A 235 -9.72 -8.56 -13.32
C LEU A 235 -9.48 -9.25 -14.67
N LYS A 236 -8.68 -10.33 -14.69
CA LYS A 236 -8.48 -11.16 -15.90
C LYS A 236 -9.76 -11.86 -16.31
N GLU A 237 -10.49 -12.47 -15.38
CA GLU A 237 -11.78 -13.15 -15.65
C GLU A 237 -12.84 -12.18 -16.20
N ARG A 238 -12.81 -10.92 -15.77
CA ARG A 238 -13.69 -9.86 -16.28
C ARG A 238 -13.21 -9.23 -17.58
N GLY A 239 -12.06 -9.62 -18.10
CA GLY A 239 -11.45 -9.03 -19.28
C GLY A 239 -10.97 -7.59 -19.10
N PHE A 240 -10.75 -7.13 -17.86
CA PHE A 240 -10.26 -5.78 -17.57
C PHE A 240 -8.75 -5.66 -17.69
N VAL A 241 -8.04 -6.77 -17.54
CA VAL A 241 -6.59 -6.86 -17.67
C VAL A 241 -6.26 -8.05 -18.57
N ALA A 242 -5.33 -7.87 -19.47
CA ALA A 242 -4.78 -8.93 -20.31
C ALA A 242 -3.28 -9.09 -20.01
N GLU A 243 -2.75 -10.27 -20.25
CA GLU A 243 -1.32 -10.54 -20.12
C GLU A 243 -0.68 -10.49 -21.51
N ARG A 244 0.30 -9.61 -21.69
CA ARG A 244 1.10 -9.50 -22.92
C ARG A 244 2.59 -9.50 -22.55
N GLY A 245 3.34 -10.45 -23.08
CA GLY A 245 4.78 -10.55 -22.80
C GLY A 245 5.15 -10.77 -21.33
N GLY A 246 4.25 -11.32 -20.50
CA GLY A 246 4.47 -11.50 -19.06
C GLY A 246 4.11 -10.29 -18.20
N GLU A 247 3.67 -9.19 -18.81
CA GLU A 247 3.17 -8.00 -18.10
C GLU A 247 1.66 -7.91 -18.19
N LEU A 248 1.06 -7.33 -17.13
CA LEU A 248 -0.36 -7.06 -17.06
C LEU A 248 -0.65 -5.72 -17.74
N VAL A 249 -1.42 -5.79 -18.83
CA VAL A 249 -1.82 -4.62 -19.61
C VAL A 249 -3.30 -4.34 -19.38
N VAL A 250 -3.62 -3.08 -19.17
CA VAL A 250 -5.00 -2.58 -19.03
C VAL A 250 -5.73 -2.76 -20.35
N THR A 251 -6.97 -3.22 -20.31
CA THR A 251 -7.79 -3.37 -21.52
C THR A 251 -8.68 -2.16 -21.76
N TYR A 252 -9.11 -1.98 -23.01
CA TYR A 252 -10.09 -0.96 -23.40
C TYR A 252 -11.36 -1.01 -22.52
N GLY A 253 -11.86 -2.20 -22.21
CA GLY A 253 -13.06 -2.36 -21.38
C GLY A 253 -12.93 -1.83 -19.96
N LEU A 254 -11.73 -1.92 -19.35
CA LEU A 254 -11.48 -1.31 -18.05
C LEU A 254 -11.47 0.22 -18.14
N VAL A 255 -10.76 0.77 -19.12
CA VAL A 255 -10.65 2.23 -19.30
C VAL A 255 -12.02 2.82 -19.60
N GLU A 256 -12.82 2.19 -20.47
CA GLU A 256 -14.18 2.64 -20.77
C GLU A 256 -15.08 2.63 -19.53
N ARG A 257 -15.02 1.56 -18.73
CA ARG A 257 -15.80 1.49 -17.48
C ARG A 257 -15.38 2.57 -16.48
N PHE A 258 -14.08 2.82 -16.36
CA PHE A 258 -13.55 3.89 -15.53
C PHE A 258 -13.99 5.26 -16.03
N ALA A 259 -13.92 5.50 -17.34
CA ALA A 259 -14.38 6.72 -17.96
C ALA A 259 -15.89 6.99 -17.71
N ARG A 260 -16.72 5.94 -17.69
CA ARG A 260 -18.15 6.05 -17.30
C ARG A 260 -18.32 6.48 -15.85
N LEU A 261 -17.50 5.96 -14.92
CA LEU A 261 -17.52 6.37 -13.51
C LEU A 261 -17.10 7.83 -13.35
N LEU A 262 -16.07 8.26 -14.08
CA LEU A 262 -15.64 9.66 -14.10
C LEU A 262 -16.75 10.57 -14.63
N LEU A 263 -17.44 10.18 -15.71
CA LEU A 263 -18.58 10.94 -16.22
C LEU A 263 -19.70 11.05 -15.18
N ASP A 264 -20.02 9.97 -14.49
CA ASP A 264 -21.05 9.97 -13.45
C ASP A 264 -20.64 10.87 -12.27
N GLU A 265 -19.36 10.89 -11.88
CA GLU A 265 -18.82 11.77 -10.84
C GLU A 265 -18.89 13.25 -11.26
N GLU A 266 -18.35 13.58 -12.43
CA GLU A 266 -18.36 14.97 -12.93
C GLU A 266 -19.79 15.46 -13.20
N SER A 267 -20.67 14.61 -13.70
CA SER A 267 -22.07 14.95 -13.95
C SER A 267 -22.83 15.32 -12.68
N ARG A 268 -22.46 14.78 -11.51
CA ARG A 268 -23.09 15.14 -10.23
C ARG A 268 -22.80 16.60 -9.82
N LYS A 269 -21.68 17.15 -10.27
CA LYS A 269 -21.25 18.52 -10.01
C LYS A 269 -21.95 19.54 -10.93
N LEU A 270 -22.66 19.07 -11.98
CA LEU A 270 -23.33 19.90 -12.97
C LEU A 270 -24.72 20.38 -12.51
N PRO A 271 -25.18 21.57 -12.93
CA PRO A 271 -26.58 21.99 -12.83
C PRO A 271 -27.54 20.96 -13.45
N GLY A 272 -28.79 20.92 -12.96
CA GLY A 272 -29.75 19.89 -13.33
C GLY A 272 -30.14 19.90 -14.80
N ASP A 273 -30.27 21.07 -15.40
CA ASP A 273 -30.55 21.32 -16.82
C ASP A 273 -29.45 20.78 -17.73
N ILE A 274 -28.19 21.07 -17.43
CA ILE A 274 -27.04 20.56 -18.17
C ILE A 274 -26.93 19.02 -18.02
N ARG A 275 -27.19 18.51 -16.81
CA ARG A 275 -27.21 17.06 -16.58
C ARG A 275 -28.26 16.34 -17.43
N MET A 276 -29.43 16.93 -17.59
CA MET A 276 -30.49 16.43 -18.46
C MET A 276 -30.07 16.48 -19.94
N SER A 277 -29.40 17.55 -20.36
CA SER A 277 -28.88 17.69 -21.72
C SER A 277 -27.84 16.63 -22.07
N LEU A 278 -26.97 16.25 -21.14
CA LEU A 278 -26.02 15.16 -21.34
C LEU A 278 -26.66 13.77 -21.41
N ARG A 279 -27.84 13.58 -20.82
CA ARG A 279 -28.60 12.33 -20.85
C ARG A 279 -29.49 12.20 -22.06
N GLY A 280 -29.99 13.31 -22.61
CA GLY A 280 -30.86 13.35 -23.77
C GLY A 280 -30.06 13.35 -25.08
N GLY A 281 -30.20 12.33 -25.90
CA GLY A 281 -29.80 12.40 -27.31
C GLY A 281 -30.58 13.52 -28.01
N GLY A 282 -29.98 14.17 -29.00
CA GLY A 282 -30.70 15.14 -29.86
C GLY A 282 -31.85 14.41 -30.58
N SER A 283 -33.11 14.70 -30.16
CA SER A 283 -34.25 14.02 -30.74
C SER A 283 -34.50 14.58 -32.14
N THR A 284 -34.31 13.79 -33.17
CA THR A 284 -34.75 14.10 -34.54
C THR A 284 -36.22 13.71 -34.77
N GLY A 285 -36.83 13.04 -33.80
CA GLY A 285 -38.18 12.47 -33.95
C GLY A 285 -38.26 11.30 -34.93
N VAL A 286 -37.14 10.91 -35.50
CA VAL A 286 -37.04 9.73 -36.37
C VAL A 286 -36.43 8.59 -35.56
N TYR A 287 -37.14 7.49 -35.51
CA TYR A 287 -36.72 6.28 -34.78
C TYR A 287 -36.53 5.13 -35.74
N GLU A 288 -35.43 4.41 -35.62
CA GLU A 288 -35.20 3.15 -36.29
C GLU A 288 -35.12 2.00 -35.28
N LYS A 289 -35.40 0.80 -35.77
CA LYS A 289 -35.25 -0.41 -34.98
C LYS A 289 -33.80 -0.83 -34.96
N ALA A 290 -33.23 -0.93 -33.78
CA ALA A 290 -31.86 -1.40 -33.55
C ALA A 290 -31.86 -2.55 -32.55
N ARG A 291 -30.80 -3.36 -32.53
CA ARG A 291 -30.60 -4.32 -31.44
C ARG A 291 -30.19 -3.62 -30.17
N LEU A 292 -30.62 -4.14 -29.04
CA LEU A 292 -30.22 -3.66 -27.74
C LEU A 292 -28.68 -3.77 -27.58
N GLN A 293 -28.02 -2.66 -27.28
CA GLN A 293 -26.57 -2.61 -27.06
C GLN A 293 -26.22 -2.20 -25.64
N GLN A 294 -27.12 -1.50 -24.98
CA GLN A 294 -26.89 -0.95 -23.63
C GLN A 294 -28.11 -1.20 -22.74
N ALA A 295 -27.87 -1.58 -21.49
CA ALA A 295 -28.94 -1.85 -20.53
C ALA A 295 -29.90 -0.64 -20.32
N GLU A 296 -29.42 0.57 -20.55
CA GLU A 296 -30.21 1.82 -20.42
C GLU A 296 -31.24 1.99 -21.53
N GLU A 297 -31.09 1.30 -22.66
CA GLU A 297 -32.03 1.32 -23.80
C GLU A 297 -33.26 0.47 -23.54
N VAL A 298 -33.29 -0.34 -22.48
CA VAL A 298 -34.44 -1.21 -22.13
C VAL A 298 -35.74 -0.42 -21.98
N ALA A 299 -35.66 0.85 -21.55
CA ALA A 299 -36.84 1.73 -21.49
C ALA A 299 -37.47 2.04 -22.84
N ARG A 300 -36.78 1.75 -23.95
CA ARG A 300 -37.21 1.96 -25.34
C ARG A 300 -37.42 0.64 -26.08
N LEU A 301 -37.68 -0.47 -25.36
CA LEU A 301 -37.85 -1.80 -25.92
C LEU A 301 -39.03 -1.87 -26.89
N ASP A 302 -38.76 -2.32 -28.11
CA ASP A 302 -39.78 -2.71 -29.06
C ASP A 302 -40.27 -4.12 -28.73
N LEU A 303 -41.27 -4.22 -27.86
CA LEU A 303 -41.81 -5.49 -27.40
C LEU A 303 -42.30 -6.38 -28.55
N PRO A 304 -43.09 -5.88 -29.57
CA PRO A 304 -43.53 -6.70 -30.68
C PRO A 304 -42.39 -7.34 -31.46
N SER A 305 -41.38 -6.56 -31.84
CA SER A 305 -40.22 -7.07 -32.59
C SER A 305 -39.36 -8.02 -31.77
N SER A 306 -39.16 -7.72 -30.49
CA SER A 306 -38.39 -8.57 -29.58
C SER A 306 -39.07 -9.92 -29.32
N LEU A 307 -40.39 -9.93 -29.12
CA LEU A 307 -41.17 -11.15 -28.98
C LEU A 307 -41.16 -12.01 -30.25
N LEU A 308 -41.28 -11.36 -31.42
CA LEU A 308 -41.19 -12.07 -32.70
C LEU A 308 -39.80 -12.71 -32.87
N ALA A 309 -38.74 -11.98 -32.59
CA ALA A 309 -37.37 -12.49 -32.67
C ALA A 309 -37.13 -13.65 -31.70
N ALA A 310 -37.61 -13.56 -30.47
CA ALA A 310 -37.50 -14.63 -29.49
C ALA A 310 -38.26 -15.89 -29.94
N ARG A 311 -39.47 -15.72 -30.50
CA ARG A 311 -40.25 -16.82 -31.07
C ARG A 311 -39.55 -17.48 -32.26
N MET A 312 -38.99 -16.69 -33.17
CA MET A 312 -38.21 -17.20 -34.30
C MET A 312 -36.94 -17.94 -33.86
N ALA A 313 -36.35 -17.54 -32.74
CA ALA A 313 -35.21 -18.23 -32.10
C ALA A 313 -35.62 -19.43 -31.23
N GLY A 314 -36.92 -19.78 -31.17
CA GLY A 314 -37.43 -20.89 -30.36
C GLY A 314 -37.47 -20.62 -28.85
N GLN A 315 -37.32 -19.38 -28.45
CA GLN A 315 -37.26 -18.96 -27.04
C GLN A 315 -38.66 -18.56 -26.52
N ARG A 316 -38.87 -18.75 -25.21
CA ARG A 316 -40.12 -18.35 -24.53
C ARG A 316 -40.02 -16.98 -23.85
N HIS A 317 -38.84 -16.42 -23.77
CA HIS A 317 -38.54 -15.11 -23.15
C HIS A 317 -37.63 -14.30 -24.07
N ILE A 318 -37.68 -13.00 -23.92
CA ILE A 318 -36.79 -12.06 -24.62
C ILE A 318 -35.47 -12.03 -23.86
N ASP A 319 -34.37 -12.27 -24.55
CA ASP A 319 -33.00 -12.10 -24.06
C ASP A 319 -32.32 -10.92 -24.75
N GLU A 320 -31.03 -10.66 -24.41
CA GLU A 320 -30.26 -9.60 -24.99
C GLU A 320 -30.10 -9.75 -26.52
N ALA A 321 -29.94 -10.98 -27.00
CA ALA A 321 -29.76 -11.27 -28.43
C ALA A 321 -31.04 -11.09 -29.26
N THR A 322 -32.20 -11.20 -28.64
CA THR A 322 -33.53 -11.07 -29.29
C THR A 322 -34.18 -9.72 -28.96
N SER A 323 -33.58 -8.88 -28.17
CA SER A 323 -34.08 -7.56 -27.78
C SER A 323 -33.87 -6.54 -28.88
N TYR A 324 -34.95 -5.91 -29.30
CA TYR A 324 -34.95 -4.76 -30.20
C TYR A 324 -35.43 -3.52 -29.46
N VAL A 325 -34.82 -2.38 -29.79
CA VAL A 325 -35.15 -1.08 -29.19
C VAL A 325 -35.42 -0.07 -30.29
N TYR A 326 -36.27 0.92 -29.98
CA TYR A 326 -36.37 2.10 -30.80
C TYR A 326 -35.21 3.04 -30.48
N ARG A 327 -34.27 3.13 -31.44
CA ARG A 327 -33.15 4.08 -31.37
C ARG A 327 -33.47 5.27 -32.22
N GLU A 328 -33.31 6.42 -31.63
CA GLU A 328 -33.44 7.68 -32.35
C GLU A 328 -32.28 7.85 -33.33
N VAL A 329 -32.62 8.10 -34.60
CA VAL A 329 -31.60 8.41 -35.62
C VAL A 329 -31.16 9.84 -35.44
N THR A 330 -29.94 10.02 -34.98
CA THR A 330 -29.31 11.34 -35.01
C THR A 330 -28.83 11.63 -36.42
N SER A 331 -29.49 12.52 -37.12
CA SER A 331 -29.08 12.94 -38.48
C SER A 331 -27.78 13.75 -38.48
N GLU A 332 -27.34 14.18 -37.32
CA GLU A 332 -26.18 15.06 -37.15
C GLU A 332 -24.88 14.22 -37.08
N ARG A 333 -24.05 14.39 -38.11
CA ARG A 333 -22.68 13.82 -38.08
C ARG A 333 -21.78 14.75 -37.29
N VAL A 334 -21.27 14.26 -36.18
CA VAL A 334 -20.42 15.02 -35.25
C VAL A 334 -18.98 14.52 -35.35
N HIS A 335 -18.03 15.43 -35.47
CA HIS A 335 -16.62 15.15 -35.36
C HIS A 335 -16.00 16.02 -34.27
N VAL A 336 -15.40 15.39 -33.27
CA VAL A 336 -14.76 16.07 -32.14
C VAL A 336 -13.29 15.72 -32.10
N VAL A 337 -12.46 16.73 -32.05
CA VAL A 337 -11.02 16.60 -31.85
C VAL A 337 -10.68 17.06 -30.43
N LEU A 338 -10.04 16.19 -29.68
CA LEU A 338 -9.60 16.39 -28.30
C LEU A 338 -8.07 16.44 -28.28
N ALA A 339 -7.51 17.62 -28.20
CA ALA A 339 -6.08 17.88 -28.16
C ALA A 339 -5.66 18.26 -26.74
N PHE A 340 -4.66 17.63 -26.19
CA PHE A 340 -4.16 18.01 -24.87
C PHE A 340 -2.64 18.05 -24.82
N ASP A 341 -2.15 19.05 -24.14
CA ASP A 341 -0.75 19.24 -23.84
C ASP A 341 -0.26 18.18 -22.87
N ARG A 342 0.87 17.58 -23.17
CA ARG A 342 1.59 16.71 -22.27
C ARG A 342 3.01 17.19 -21.97
N SER A 343 3.29 18.47 -22.19
CA SER A 343 4.60 19.08 -21.88
C SER A 343 5.03 18.85 -20.43
N GLY A 344 6.28 19.17 -20.13
CA GLY A 344 6.85 18.96 -18.81
C GLY A 344 6.06 19.63 -17.67
N SER A 345 5.57 20.86 -17.89
CA SER A 345 4.76 21.65 -16.95
C SER A 345 3.44 20.98 -16.56
N MET A 346 2.87 20.17 -17.48
CA MET A 346 1.64 19.43 -17.20
C MET A 346 1.82 18.32 -16.16
N SER A 347 3.05 17.88 -15.88
CA SER A 347 3.32 16.91 -14.79
C SER A 347 3.15 17.53 -13.41
N GLU A 348 3.21 18.86 -13.30
CA GLU A 348 3.09 19.57 -12.05
C GLU A 348 1.62 19.68 -11.59
N SER A 349 1.42 19.67 -10.27
CA SER A 349 0.11 19.89 -9.64
C SER A 349 -1.01 18.96 -10.15
N GLY A 350 -0.68 17.81 -10.74
CA GLY A 350 -1.66 16.83 -11.22
C GLY A 350 -2.46 17.28 -12.46
N LYS A 351 -2.00 18.27 -13.21
CA LYS A 351 -2.68 18.82 -14.40
C LYS A 351 -2.88 17.76 -15.48
N LEU A 352 -1.85 16.96 -15.78
CA LEU A 352 -1.92 15.90 -16.77
C LEU A 352 -2.98 14.85 -16.41
N GLU A 353 -3.01 14.42 -15.15
CA GLU A 353 -4.01 13.46 -14.67
C GLU A 353 -5.43 14.03 -14.69
N ALA A 354 -5.58 15.31 -14.38
CA ALA A 354 -6.87 16.01 -14.50
C ALA A 354 -7.34 16.08 -15.96
N ALA A 355 -6.42 16.40 -16.90
CA ALA A 355 -6.73 16.43 -18.33
C ALA A 355 -7.16 15.03 -18.84
N LYS A 356 -6.43 13.99 -18.52
CA LYS A 356 -6.77 12.60 -18.88
C LYS A 356 -8.14 12.19 -18.37
N LYS A 357 -8.44 12.44 -17.09
CA LYS A 357 -9.76 12.13 -16.49
C LYS A 357 -10.89 12.91 -17.15
N ALA A 358 -10.69 14.18 -17.38
CA ALA A 358 -11.69 15.05 -18.01
C ALA A 358 -11.97 14.65 -19.46
N LEU A 359 -10.93 14.31 -20.23
CA LEU A 359 -11.06 13.83 -21.61
C LEU A 359 -11.75 12.48 -21.70
N LEU A 360 -11.45 11.54 -20.79
CA LEU A 360 -12.14 10.26 -20.70
C LEU A 360 -13.64 10.43 -20.41
N ALA A 361 -13.99 11.31 -19.47
CA ALA A 361 -15.38 11.61 -19.16
C ALA A 361 -16.10 12.24 -20.36
N LEU A 362 -15.46 13.20 -21.02
CA LEU A 362 -15.99 13.85 -22.22
C LEU A 362 -16.16 12.87 -23.39
N TYR A 363 -15.18 12.00 -23.63
CA TYR A 363 -15.27 10.95 -24.65
C TYR A 363 -16.53 10.10 -24.46
N VAL A 364 -16.76 9.62 -23.24
CA VAL A 364 -17.97 8.80 -22.95
C VAL A 364 -19.24 9.65 -23.08
N ALA A 365 -19.24 10.91 -22.66
CA ALA A 365 -20.38 11.79 -22.82
C ALA A 365 -20.74 11.99 -24.30
N ILE A 366 -19.74 12.20 -25.17
CA ILE A 366 -19.92 12.35 -26.61
C ILE A 366 -20.50 11.05 -27.19
N ARG A 367 -19.85 9.90 -26.92
CA ARG A 367 -20.30 8.58 -27.42
C ARG A 367 -21.71 8.22 -26.96
N ARG A 368 -22.06 8.59 -25.74
CA ARG A 368 -23.41 8.33 -25.19
C ARG A 368 -24.48 9.13 -25.91
N ARG A 369 -24.15 10.37 -26.27
CA ARG A 369 -25.09 11.28 -26.96
C ARG A 369 -25.13 11.06 -28.46
N TYR A 370 -23.96 10.84 -29.07
CA TYR A 370 -23.76 10.62 -30.49
C TYR A 370 -22.95 9.34 -30.70
N PRO A 371 -23.60 8.17 -30.75
CA PRO A 371 -22.90 6.88 -30.90
C PRO A 371 -21.99 6.80 -32.13
N ASP A 372 -22.40 7.47 -33.22
CA ASP A 372 -21.67 7.49 -34.51
C ASP A 372 -20.71 8.67 -34.66
N ALA A 373 -20.46 9.45 -33.58
CA ALA A 373 -19.52 10.56 -33.64
C ALA A 373 -18.09 10.06 -33.95
N THR A 374 -17.40 10.77 -34.81
CA THR A 374 -15.94 10.61 -34.94
C THR A 374 -15.28 11.37 -33.81
N ILE A 375 -14.42 10.71 -33.05
CA ILE A 375 -13.68 11.32 -31.95
C ILE A 375 -12.22 10.98 -32.12
N ASP A 376 -11.42 11.97 -32.41
CA ASP A 376 -9.95 11.87 -32.46
C ASP A 376 -9.37 12.48 -31.19
N VAL A 377 -8.52 11.73 -30.52
CA VAL A 377 -7.80 12.16 -29.32
C VAL A 377 -6.33 12.16 -29.63
N PHE A 378 -5.65 13.26 -29.35
CA PHE A 378 -4.20 13.29 -29.44
C PHE A 378 -3.54 14.10 -28.34
N ALA A 379 -2.38 13.64 -27.92
CA ALA A 379 -1.49 14.39 -27.06
C ALA A 379 -0.47 15.14 -27.91
N PHE A 380 -0.04 16.29 -27.43
CA PHE A 380 1.04 17.03 -28.05
C PHE A 380 2.09 17.48 -27.03
N ASP A 381 3.32 17.40 -27.45
CA ASP A 381 4.50 18.01 -26.83
C ASP A 381 5.34 18.63 -27.97
N ASN A 382 6.56 18.18 -28.19
CA ASN A 382 7.33 18.50 -29.38
C ASN A 382 6.68 17.99 -30.68
N THR A 383 5.92 16.93 -30.55
CA THR A 383 5.25 16.19 -31.64
C THR A 383 3.80 15.92 -31.27
N VAL A 384 3.03 15.44 -32.25
CA VAL A 384 1.64 15.01 -32.03
C VAL A 384 1.57 13.51 -32.07
N GLN A 385 0.90 12.92 -31.08
CA GLN A 385 0.61 11.49 -31.01
C GLN A 385 -0.89 11.27 -30.91
N VAL A 386 -1.47 10.61 -31.91
CA VAL A 386 -2.87 10.16 -31.84
C VAL A 386 -2.96 9.01 -30.86
N LEU A 387 -3.99 9.01 -30.01
CA LEU A 387 -4.13 8.08 -28.90
C LEU A 387 -5.50 7.41 -28.95
N ASP A 388 -5.51 6.11 -28.64
CA ASP A 388 -6.74 5.45 -28.22
C ASP A 388 -7.01 5.70 -26.73
N LEU A 389 -8.11 5.11 -26.19
CA LEU A 389 -8.45 5.34 -24.77
C LEU A 389 -7.45 4.72 -23.80
N VAL A 390 -6.81 3.62 -24.19
CA VAL A 390 -5.80 2.96 -23.33
C VAL A 390 -4.52 3.77 -23.36
N GLU A 391 -4.09 4.20 -24.54
CA GLU A 391 -2.93 5.07 -24.71
C GLU A 391 -3.11 6.43 -24.02
N LEU A 392 -4.34 6.99 -24.06
CA LEU A 392 -4.69 8.19 -23.30
C LEU A 392 -4.51 7.96 -21.79
N TRP A 393 -4.96 6.83 -21.28
CA TRP A 393 -4.80 6.48 -19.87
C TRP A 393 -3.32 6.33 -19.47
N GLU A 394 -2.52 5.69 -20.31
CA GLU A 394 -1.10 5.41 -20.07
C GLU A 394 -0.16 6.58 -20.43
N CYS A 395 -0.69 7.64 -21.06
CA CYS A 395 0.08 8.78 -21.53
C CYS A 395 0.89 9.43 -20.40
N LYS A 396 2.17 9.67 -20.68
CA LYS A 396 3.12 10.31 -19.75
C LYS A 396 3.49 11.70 -20.25
N ALA A 397 3.99 12.53 -19.33
CA ALA A 397 4.52 13.84 -19.67
C ALA A 397 5.69 13.75 -20.66
N GLY A 398 5.74 14.69 -21.57
CA GLY A 398 6.76 14.88 -22.60
C GLY A 398 7.72 16.03 -22.30
N ALA A 399 8.10 16.77 -23.33
CA ALA A 399 9.09 17.85 -23.20
C ALA A 399 8.48 19.26 -23.35
N PHE A 400 8.61 19.90 -24.50
CA PHE A 400 8.19 21.28 -24.73
C PHE A 400 6.81 21.36 -25.40
N THR A 401 6.14 22.50 -25.29
CA THR A 401 4.81 22.74 -25.85
C THR A 401 4.90 23.23 -27.29
N ASN A 402 4.58 22.37 -28.29
CA ASN A 402 4.46 22.76 -29.71
C ASN A 402 2.99 22.91 -30.12
N THR A 403 2.38 24.00 -29.72
CA THR A 403 0.98 24.31 -30.04
C THR A 403 0.73 24.42 -31.53
N ALA A 404 1.70 24.93 -32.32
CA ALA A 404 1.57 25.05 -33.76
C ALA A 404 1.32 23.71 -34.43
N GLU A 405 2.03 22.67 -34.01
CA GLU A 405 1.90 21.31 -34.55
C GLU A 405 0.56 20.68 -34.14
N ALA A 406 0.10 20.91 -32.90
CA ALA A 406 -1.21 20.49 -32.43
C ALA A 406 -2.34 21.11 -33.27
N LEU A 407 -2.29 22.41 -33.52
CA LEU A 407 -3.28 23.10 -34.35
C LEU A 407 -3.23 22.64 -35.82
N ARG A 408 -2.04 22.36 -36.35
CA ARG A 408 -1.87 21.79 -37.70
C ARG A 408 -2.52 20.42 -37.81
N ALA A 409 -2.30 19.54 -36.82
CA ALA A 409 -2.90 18.21 -36.78
C ALA A 409 -4.43 18.29 -36.70
N ALA A 410 -4.95 19.13 -35.81
CA ALA A 410 -6.39 19.39 -35.71
C ALA A 410 -6.98 19.88 -37.01
N HIS A 411 -6.33 20.83 -37.69
CA HIS A 411 -6.75 21.35 -38.99
C HIS A 411 -6.87 20.23 -40.05
N LEU A 412 -5.85 19.36 -40.16
CA LEU A 412 -5.86 18.24 -41.13
C LEU A 412 -7.02 17.27 -40.87
N LEU A 413 -7.28 16.92 -39.61
CA LEU A 413 -8.37 16.03 -39.23
C LEU A 413 -9.76 16.65 -39.54
N LEU A 414 -9.96 17.91 -39.10
CA LEU A 414 -11.25 18.57 -39.21
C LEU A 414 -11.58 19.00 -40.65
N ARG A 415 -10.60 19.47 -41.44
CA ARG A 415 -10.76 19.85 -42.83
C ARG A 415 -11.22 18.67 -43.70
N SER A 416 -10.69 17.48 -43.45
CA SER A 416 -11.08 16.27 -44.20
C SER A 416 -12.42 15.67 -43.77
N SER A 417 -12.97 16.14 -42.67
CA SER A 417 -14.21 15.64 -42.09
C SER A 417 -15.46 16.00 -42.93
N ARG A 418 -16.35 15.02 -43.06
CA ARG A 418 -17.69 15.23 -43.67
C ARG A 418 -18.78 15.49 -42.63
N ALA A 419 -18.39 15.75 -41.37
CA ALA A 419 -19.32 16.01 -40.31
C ALA A 419 -19.98 17.38 -40.51
N SER A 420 -21.28 17.47 -40.19
CA SER A 420 -22.03 18.75 -40.18
C SER A 420 -21.62 19.62 -39.02
N ARG A 421 -21.22 19.02 -37.92
CA ARG A 421 -20.72 19.66 -36.71
C ARG A 421 -19.30 19.24 -36.40
N ARG A 422 -18.42 20.23 -36.25
CA ARG A 422 -17.01 20.02 -35.92
C ARG A 422 -16.67 20.74 -34.64
N GLU A 423 -16.04 20.09 -33.71
CA GLU A 423 -15.60 20.70 -32.45
C GLU A 423 -14.13 20.35 -32.17
N LEU A 424 -13.43 21.36 -31.65
CA LEU A 424 -12.05 21.23 -31.21
C LEU A 424 -11.92 21.69 -29.77
N PHE A 425 -11.40 20.87 -28.91
CA PHE A 425 -10.96 21.21 -27.57
C PHE A 425 -9.45 21.12 -27.49
N VAL A 426 -8.79 22.23 -27.10
CA VAL A 426 -7.33 22.26 -26.87
C VAL A 426 -7.10 22.57 -25.41
N ILE A 427 -6.46 21.64 -24.69
CA ILE A 427 -6.12 21.79 -23.27
C ILE A 427 -4.63 22.01 -23.17
N THR A 428 -4.21 23.09 -22.53
CA THR A 428 -2.79 23.43 -22.28
C THR A 428 -2.65 24.19 -20.96
N ASP A 429 -1.45 24.22 -20.42
CA ASP A 429 -1.12 25.03 -19.25
C ASP A 429 -0.03 26.07 -19.52
N GLY A 430 0.44 26.17 -20.78
CA GLY A 430 1.60 26.96 -21.11
C GLY A 430 1.51 27.74 -22.41
N LEU A 431 2.61 28.40 -22.69
CA LEU A 431 2.89 29.09 -23.96
C LEU A 431 3.41 28.09 -25.00
N PRO A 432 3.27 28.41 -26.31
CA PRO A 432 4.06 27.75 -27.32
C PRO A 432 5.56 27.95 -27.05
N GLU A 433 6.27 26.89 -26.74
CA GLU A 433 7.71 26.92 -26.44
C GLU A 433 8.55 26.38 -27.59
N ALA A 434 7.93 25.59 -28.46
CA ALA A 434 8.57 24.97 -29.59
C ALA A 434 7.75 25.15 -30.88
N TYR A 435 8.42 25.03 -32.02
CA TYR A 435 7.82 25.05 -33.35
C TYR A 435 8.58 24.10 -34.28
N THR A 436 7.93 23.65 -35.33
CA THR A 436 8.56 22.86 -36.40
C THR A 436 9.00 23.81 -37.49
N GLY A 437 10.30 23.88 -37.72
CA GLY A 437 10.87 24.72 -38.79
C GLY A 437 10.64 24.14 -40.19
N ASP A 438 10.99 24.92 -41.23
CA ASP A 438 10.87 24.50 -42.64
C ASP A 438 11.71 23.24 -42.95
N ASP A 439 12.76 23.00 -42.17
CA ASP A 439 13.61 21.81 -42.23
C ASP A 439 12.96 20.56 -41.59
N GLY A 440 11.74 20.67 -41.12
CA GLY A 440 11.00 19.61 -40.44
C GLY A 440 11.50 19.29 -39.01
N ARG A 441 12.47 20.06 -38.50
CA ARG A 441 13.02 19.86 -37.16
C ARG A 441 12.29 20.71 -36.12
N VAL A 442 12.09 20.14 -34.94
CA VAL A 442 11.56 20.87 -33.82
C VAL A 442 12.65 21.78 -33.24
N LYS A 443 12.31 23.05 -33.05
CA LYS A 443 13.13 24.10 -32.45
C LYS A 443 12.42 24.62 -31.21
N ALA A 444 13.14 24.81 -30.10
CA ALA A 444 12.60 25.29 -28.83
C ALA A 444 13.37 26.51 -28.32
N GLY A 445 12.78 27.25 -27.38
CA GLY A 445 13.39 28.40 -26.72
C GLY A 445 13.27 29.73 -27.45
N GLN A 446 12.58 29.79 -28.58
CA GLN A 446 12.25 31.02 -29.31
C GLN A 446 10.73 31.30 -29.21
N LEU A 447 10.30 31.80 -28.06
CA LEU A 447 8.87 31.95 -27.73
C LEU A 447 8.09 32.80 -28.74
N ASP A 448 8.66 33.93 -29.22
CA ASP A 448 8.03 34.80 -30.20
C ASP A 448 7.79 34.07 -31.52
N VAL A 449 8.79 33.30 -32.01
CA VAL A 449 8.69 32.52 -33.24
C VAL A 449 7.68 31.39 -33.07
N ALA A 450 7.72 30.69 -31.94
CA ALA A 450 6.76 29.62 -31.64
C ALA A 450 5.34 30.14 -31.59
N MET A 451 5.13 31.34 -31.00
CA MET A 451 3.85 32.02 -30.95
C MET A 451 3.37 32.42 -32.34
N GLU A 452 4.24 32.99 -33.21
CA GLU A 452 3.93 33.32 -34.59
C GLU A 452 3.47 32.08 -35.38
N HIS A 453 4.20 30.99 -35.29
CA HIS A 453 3.81 29.72 -35.90
C HIS A 453 2.46 29.22 -35.40
N ALA A 454 2.17 29.31 -34.08
CA ALA A 454 0.87 28.96 -33.52
C ALA A 454 -0.25 29.82 -34.08
N LEU A 455 -0.05 31.13 -34.22
CA LEU A 455 -1.03 32.07 -34.79
C LEU A 455 -1.28 31.80 -36.29
N VAL A 456 -0.27 31.43 -37.07
CA VAL A 456 -0.44 31.02 -38.46
C VAL A 456 -1.36 29.80 -38.54
N ARG A 457 -1.11 28.74 -37.73
CA ARG A 457 -1.94 27.53 -37.69
C ARG A 457 -3.35 27.80 -37.14
N ALA A 458 -3.50 28.74 -36.21
CA ALA A 458 -4.81 29.17 -35.72
C ALA A 458 -5.64 29.82 -36.81
N ARG A 459 -5.04 30.66 -37.70
CA ARG A 459 -5.72 31.23 -38.89
C ARG A 459 -6.16 30.16 -39.87
N GLU A 460 -5.34 29.15 -40.12
CA GLU A 460 -5.72 28.00 -40.98
C GLU A 460 -6.93 27.27 -40.41
N LEU A 461 -6.97 27.02 -39.10
CA LEU A 461 -8.13 26.41 -38.42
C LEU A 461 -9.39 27.25 -38.55
N ALA A 462 -9.30 28.56 -38.46
CA ALA A 462 -10.43 29.47 -38.63
C ALA A 462 -11.11 29.36 -40.01
N THR A 463 -10.44 28.79 -41.03
CA THR A 463 -11.03 28.53 -42.34
C THR A 463 -11.95 27.32 -42.39
N VAL A 464 -11.93 26.46 -41.38
CA VAL A 464 -12.77 25.26 -41.32
C VAL A 464 -14.21 25.65 -41.01
N THR A 465 -15.10 25.37 -41.95
CA THR A 465 -16.53 25.70 -41.80
C THR A 465 -17.20 24.91 -40.69
N SER A 466 -18.14 25.52 -39.97
CA SER A 466 -18.90 24.90 -38.88
C SER A 466 -18.00 24.31 -37.76
N LEU A 467 -16.83 24.93 -37.57
CA LEU A 467 -15.95 24.58 -36.48
C LEU A 467 -16.28 25.40 -35.25
N LYS A 468 -16.51 24.75 -34.15
CA LYS A 468 -16.49 25.36 -32.82
C LYS A 468 -15.20 24.96 -32.12
N SER A 469 -14.37 25.95 -31.77
CA SER A 469 -13.09 25.72 -31.09
C SER A 469 -13.11 26.30 -29.68
N THR A 470 -12.63 25.54 -28.73
CA THR A 470 -12.50 25.93 -27.32
C THR A 470 -11.07 25.63 -26.87
N MET A 471 -10.36 26.67 -26.47
CA MET A 471 -9.06 26.54 -25.83
C MET A 471 -9.24 26.63 -24.33
N ILE A 472 -8.66 25.67 -23.62
CA ILE A 472 -8.75 25.59 -22.17
C ILE A 472 -7.34 25.76 -21.63
N LEU A 473 -7.16 26.84 -20.89
CA LEU A 473 -5.92 27.15 -20.19
C LEU A 473 -6.06 26.69 -18.73
N LEU A 474 -5.22 25.78 -18.31
CA LEU A 474 -5.09 25.44 -16.90
C LEU A 474 -4.31 26.55 -16.20
N LYS A 475 -4.84 27.02 -15.08
CA LYS A 475 -4.22 28.10 -14.31
C LYS A 475 -2.76 27.80 -14.01
N SER A 476 -1.92 28.77 -14.29
CA SER A 476 -0.49 28.79 -14.02
C SER A 476 -0.16 30.00 -13.14
N GLU A 477 1.00 29.98 -12.51
CA GLU A 477 1.56 31.13 -11.77
C GLU A 477 2.07 32.25 -12.72
N HIS A 478 2.10 31.99 -14.03
CA HIS A 478 2.61 32.85 -15.06
C HIS A 478 1.48 33.69 -15.70
N PRO A 479 1.37 35.00 -15.40
CA PRO A 479 0.29 35.85 -15.88
C PRO A 479 0.33 36.09 -17.41
N GLU A 480 1.50 35.93 -18.05
CA GLU A 480 1.71 36.05 -19.48
C GLU A 480 1.06 34.95 -20.32
N TYR A 481 0.71 33.82 -19.73
CA TYR A 481 0.14 32.69 -20.45
C TYR A 481 -1.29 32.93 -20.92
N GLU A 482 -2.10 33.61 -20.13
CA GLU A 482 -3.48 33.91 -20.49
C GLU A 482 -3.61 34.84 -21.70
N PRO A 483 -2.88 35.98 -21.84
CA PRO A 483 -2.92 36.80 -23.03
C PRO A 483 -2.52 36.06 -24.31
N ALA A 484 -1.52 35.21 -24.26
CA ALA A 484 -1.08 34.40 -25.38
C ALA A 484 -2.12 33.36 -25.80
N ALA A 485 -2.63 32.58 -24.86
CA ALA A 485 -3.71 31.63 -25.11
C ALA A 485 -4.96 32.31 -25.65
N ARG A 486 -5.29 33.50 -25.16
CA ARG A 486 -6.42 34.33 -25.63
C ARG A 486 -6.21 34.78 -27.07
N SER A 487 -4.99 35.17 -27.44
CA SER A 487 -4.66 35.55 -28.81
C SER A 487 -4.83 34.37 -29.77
N ILE A 488 -4.34 33.18 -29.42
CA ILE A 488 -4.50 31.95 -30.21
C ILE A 488 -5.99 31.60 -30.35
N ALA A 489 -6.74 31.57 -29.22
CA ALA A 489 -8.16 31.22 -29.20
C ALA A 489 -8.97 32.15 -30.11
N ARG A 490 -8.77 33.48 -30.03
CA ARG A 490 -9.43 34.46 -30.88
C ARG A 490 -9.06 34.28 -32.37
N THR A 491 -7.79 33.97 -32.64
CA THR A 491 -7.30 33.81 -34.02
C THR A 491 -7.90 32.57 -34.68
N MET A 492 -8.15 31.50 -33.95
CA MET A 492 -8.85 30.31 -34.47
C MET A 492 -10.40 30.45 -34.44
N GLY A 493 -10.92 31.64 -34.13
CA GLY A 493 -12.38 31.88 -34.08
C GLY A 493 -13.09 31.22 -32.89
N GLY A 494 -12.36 30.90 -31.85
CA GLY A 494 -12.86 30.17 -30.68
C GLY A 494 -12.92 30.97 -29.40
N GLU A 495 -13.27 30.31 -28.32
CA GLU A 495 -13.29 30.83 -26.96
C GLU A 495 -12.12 30.36 -26.13
N LEU A 496 -11.68 31.17 -25.16
CA LEU A 496 -10.73 30.77 -24.12
C LEU A 496 -11.49 30.56 -22.81
N VAL A 497 -11.23 29.43 -22.19
CA VAL A 497 -11.67 29.07 -20.83
C VAL A 497 -10.46 28.93 -19.93
N VAL A 498 -10.40 29.70 -18.86
CA VAL A 498 -9.33 29.55 -17.83
C VAL A 498 -9.91 28.84 -16.64
N THR A 499 -9.32 27.72 -16.24
CA THR A 499 -9.86 26.87 -15.17
C THR A 499 -8.78 26.22 -14.34
N ASP A 500 -9.14 25.76 -13.15
CA ASP A 500 -8.29 24.94 -12.31
C ASP A 500 -8.38 23.46 -12.72
N PRO A 501 -7.33 22.65 -12.51
CA PRO A 501 -7.35 21.21 -12.82
C PRO A 501 -8.54 20.46 -12.20
N VAL A 502 -8.96 20.85 -10.98
CA VAL A 502 -10.08 20.22 -10.26
C VAL A 502 -11.43 20.45 -10.96
N ARG A 503 -11.59 21.58 -11.67
CA ARG A 503 -12.84 21.97 -12.35
C ARG A 503 -12.86 21.61 -13.83
N LEU A 504 -11.74 21.15 -14.37
CA LEU A 504 -11.57 20.91 -15.80
C LEU A 504 -12.66 20.01 -16.39
N GLY A 505 -12.98 18.90 -15.72
CA GLY A 505 -14.01 17.96 -16.16
C GLY A 505 -15.40 18.61 -16.27
N VAL A 506 -15.76 19.40 -15.27
CA VAL A 506 -17.03 20.16 -15.26
C VAL A 506 -17.07 21.16 -16.41
N GLU A 507 -16.01 21.97 -16.60
CA GLU A 507 -15.95 22.97 -17.65
C GLU A 507 -16.05 22.38 -19.06
N LEU A 508 -15.35 21.27 -19.32
CA LEU A 508 -15.45 20.54 -20.58
C LEU A 508 -16.87 20.05 -20.86
N LEU A 509 -17.51 19.42 -19.89
CA LEU A 509 -18.88 18.90 -20.02
C LEU A 509 -19.89 20.01 -20.21
N VAL A 510 -19.74 21.15 -19.52
CA VAL A 510 -20.59 22.35 -19.68
C VAL A 510 -20.48 22.91 -21.09
N ARG A 511 -19.25 23.10 -21.61
CA ARG A 511 -19.00 23.63 -22.95
C ARG A 511 -19.56 22.72 -24.04
N TRP A 512 -19.33 21.41 -23.89
CA TRP A 512 -19.93 20.43 -24.77
C TRP A 512 -21.47 20.48 -24.76
N ALA A 513 -22.09 20.53 -23.58
CA ALA A 513 -23.55 20.56 -23.45
C ALA A 513 -24.17 21.84 -24.04
N HIS A 514 -23.58 23.00 -23.76
CA HIS A 514 -24.05 24.28 -24.30
C HIS A 514 -23.95 24.37 -25.82
N GLY A 515 -22.86 23.83 -26.41
CA GLY A 515 -22.73 23.74 -27.86
C GLY A 515 -23.87 22.95 -28.49
N ALA A 516 -24.25 21.86 -27.85
CA ALA A 516 -25.34 21.02 -28.26
C ALA A 516 -26.73 21.62 -28.09
N GLU A 517 -26.95 22.55 -27.15
CA GLU A 517 -28.24 23.23 -26.92
C GLU A 517 -28.48 24.42 -27.86
N VAL A 518 -27.44 25.19 -28.15
CA VAL A 518 -27.53 26.32 -29.08
C VAL A 518 -27.98 25.83 -30.46
N GLU A 519 -27.41 24.74 -30.95
CA GLU A 519 -27.79 24.16 -32.23
C GLU A 519 -29.21 23.56 -32.21
N ARG A 520 -29.65 22.98 -31.10
CA ARG A 520 -31.02 22.48 -30.95
C ARG A 520 -32.05 23.58 -31.07
N LYS A 521 -31.76 24.78 -30.54
CA LYS A 521 -32.62 25.95 -30.69
C LYS A 521 -32.63 26.50 -32.12
N VAL A 522 -31.53 26.37 -32.86
CA VAL A 522 -31.42 26.80 -34.26
C VAL A 522 -32.07 25.78 -35.22
N ALA A 523 -31.94 24.48 -34.94
CA ALA A 523 -32.49 23.41 -35.78
C ALA A 523 -34.00 23.14 -35.57
N SER A 524 -34.58 23.56 -34.46
CA SER A 524 -36.01 23.46 -34.22
C SER A 524 -36.68 24.77 -34.67
N PRO A 525 -37.42 24.77 -35.80
CA PRO A 525 -38.25 25.93 -36.10
C PRO A 525 -39.23 26.14 -34.94
N PRO A 526 -39.58 27.41 -34.60
CA PRO A 526 -40.55 27.65 -33.56
C PRO A 526 -41.81 26.85 -33.87
N LEU A 527 -42.23 25.99 -32.93
CA LEU A 527 -43.49 25.28 -33.01
C LEU A 527 -44.54 26.31 -33.41
N ALA A 528 -45.13 26.13 -34.62
CA ALA A 528 -46.25 26.94 -35.04
C ALA A 528 -47.25 26.93 -33.88
N PRO A 529 -47.82 28.11 -33.53
CA PRO A 529 -48.81 28.18 -32.47
C PRO A 529 -49.92 27.18 -32.80
N PRO A 530 -50.43 26.41 -31.82
CA PRO A 530 -51.47 25.43 -32.07
C PRO A 530 -52.63 26.15 -32.84
N ALA A 531 -53.02 25.61 -33.99
CA ALA A 531 -54.12 26.13 -34.75
C ALA A 531 -55.31 26.32 -33.79
N PRO A 532 -55.99 27.48 -33.86
CA PRO A 532 -57.12 27.75 -32.98
C PRO A 532 -58.09 26.61 -33.08
N ALA A 533 -58.44 26.03 -31.94
CA ALA A 533 -59.39 24.94 -31.86
C ALA A 533 -60.63 25.27 -32.69
N ALA A 534 -60.92 24.45 -33.71
CA ALA A 534 -62.09 24.60 -34.54
C ALA A 534 -63.31 24.70 -33.61
N ALA A 535 -64.01 25.85 -33.70
CA ALA A 535 -65.23 26.06 -32.95
C ALA A 535 -66.20 24.90 -33.20
N PRO A 536 -66.90 24.34 -32.21
CA PRO A 536 -67.82 23.25 -32.41
C PRO A 536 -68.92 23.67 -33.35
N ALA A 537 -69.03 22.97 -34.49
CA ALA A 537 -70.01 23.19 -35.52
C ALA A 537 -71.43 23.05 -34.94
N GLY A 538 -72.18 24.13 -34.97
CA GLY A 538 -73.60 24.14 -35.21
C GLY A 538 -74.52 23.51 -34.16
N ALA A 539 -74.88 24.30 -33.17
CA ALA A 539 -76.23 24.16 -32.58
C ALA A 539 -77.25 24.81 -33.53
N ARG A 540 -77.82 24.04 -34.45
CA ARG A 540 -79.01 24.43 -35.18
C ARG A 540 -80.14 24.66 -34.18
N LYS A 541 -80.48 25.97 -33.95
CA LYS A 541 -81.73 26.36 -33.32
C LYS A 541 -82.92 25.98 -34.24
N ARG A 542 -83.66 24.96 -33.85
CA ARG A 542 -85.00 24.66 -34.39
C ARG A 542 -85.91 25.86 -34.00
N ARG A 543 -86.30 26.70 -34.97
CA ARG A 543 -87.44 27.63 -34.86
C ARG A 543 -88.72 26.86 -34.81
N ARG A 544 -89.39 26.86 -33.66
CA ARG A 544 -90.81 26.49 -33.52
C ARG A 544 -91.66 27.54 -34.17
N ALA A 545 -92.39 27.14 -35.23
CA ALA A 545 -93.45 27.92 -35.81
C ALA A 545 -94.66 27.84 -34.91
N ASP A 546 -95.00 28.89 -34.21
CA ASP A 546 -96.33 29.01 -33.57
C ASP A 546 -97.29 29.60 -34.62
N ARG A 547 -98.14 28.73 -35.07
CA ARG A 547 -99.42 29.12 -35.72
C ARG A 547 -100.36 29.63 -34.65
N ARG A 548 -100.68 30.86 -34.62
CA ARG A 548 -101.98 31.32 -34.10
C ARG A 548 -102.94 31.59 -35.21
N MET A 549 -103.99 30.75 -35.17
CA MET A 549 -105.24 31.09 -35.80
C MET A 549 -106.02 31.98 -34.83
N GLY A 550 -106.90 32.76 -35.44
CA GLY A 550 -108.02 33.28 -34.71
C GLY A 550 -108.49 34.66 -35.11
N GLY A 551 -109.54 34.71 -35.76
CA GLY A 551 -110.62 35.58 -35.70
C GLY A 551 -110.50 36.94 -36.39
#